data_f6500e874bc038c4ae33754d6e0561b2
#
_entry.id   f6500e874bc038c4ae33754d6e0561b2
#
_cell.length_a   1.000
_cell.length_b   1.000
_cell.length_c   1.000
_cell.angle_alpha   90.00
_cell.angle_beta   90.00
_cell.angle_gamma   90.00
#
_symmetry.space_group_name_H-M   'P 1'
#
loop_
_entity.id
_entity.type
_entity.pdbx_description
1 polymer ?
#
loop_
_entity_poly.entity_id
_entity_poly.type
_entity_poly.pdbx_seq_one_letter_code
_entity_poly.pdbx_strand_id
1 'polypeptide(L)' 'MKDSATDAQIIAAIARHCSEHGYGPTARELAEAVGYRSQGALHPRLQRLRDGGFITWQPGRARTLRVAREVVA' A
#
# COMPACT_ATOMS: atom_id res chain seq x y z
N MET A 1 -4.40 -7.26 15.87
CA MET A 1 -4.78 -5.88 16.19
C MET A 1 -5.00 -5.11 14.92
N LYS A 2 -6.04 -4.32 14.90
CA LYS A 2 -6.34 -3.49 13.74
C LYS A 2 -5.33 -2.37 13.61
N ASP A 3 -5.07 -1.98 12.37
CA ASP A 3 -4.24 -0.82 12.07
C ASP A 3 -2.82 -0.96 12.59
N SER A 4 -2.34 -2.19 12.69
CA SER A 4 -1.02 -2.46 13.26
C SER A 4 -0.04 -3.03 12.24
N ALA A 5 -0.37 -2.99 10.95
CA ALA A 5 0.53 -3.49 9.93
C ALA A 5 1.80 -2.64 9.89
N THR A 6 2.94 -3.30 9.73
CA THR A 6 4.20 -2.61 9.58
C THR A 6 4.35 -2.08 8.16
N ASP A 7 5.29 -1.16 7.97
CA ASP A 7 5.57 -0.65 6.63
C ASP A 7 5.93 -1.78 5.68
N ALA A 8 6.74 -2.74 6.15
CA ALA A 8 7.13 -3.88 5.33
C ALA A 8 5.92 -4.71 4.92
N GLN A 9 4.97 -4.90 5.83
CA GLN A 9 3.76 -5.65 5.51
C GLN A 9 2.89 -4.93 4.48
N ILE A 10 2.80 -3.61 4.58
CA ILE A 10 2.04 -2.82 3.62
C ILE A 10 2.68 -2.91 2.24
N ILE A 11 3.99 -2.74 2.18
CA ILE A 11 4.74 -2.82 0.92
C ILE A 11 4.61 -4.21 0.31
N ALA A 12 4.74 -5.25 1.13
CA ALA A 12 4.60 -6.63 0.66
C ALA A 12 3.21 -6.89 0.09
N ALA A 13 2.18 -6.35 0.72
CA ALA A 13 0.82 -6.53 0.23
C ALA A 13 0.62 -5.87 -1.13
N ILE A 14 1.20 -4.68 -1.32
CA ILE A 14 1.14 -4.00 -2.61
C ILE A 14 1.86 -4.82 -3.68
N ALA A 15 3.07 -5.28 -3.38
CA ALA A 15 3.86 -6.06 -4.32
C ALA A 15 3.15 -7.35 -4.72
N ARG A 16 2.54 -8.01 -3.74
CA ARG A 16 1.81 -9.25 -3.98
C ARG A 16 0.62 -9.03 -4.90
N HIS A 17 -0.15 -7.98 -4.63
CA HIS A 17 -1.31 -7.67 -5.45
C HIS A 17 -0.89 -7.37 -6.88
N CYS A 18 0.15 -6.56 -7.06
CA CYS A 18 0.66 -6.26 -8.39
C CYS A 18 1.12 -7.52 -9.12
N SER A 19 1.78 -8.41 -8.40
CA SER A 19 2.26 -9.67 -8.98
C SER A 19 1.10 -10.57 -9.40
N GLU A 20 0.04 -10.62 -8.60
CA GLU A 20 -1.07 -11.51 -8.87
C GLU A 20 -2.01 -10.99 -9.95
N HIS A 21 -2.16 -9.69 -10.05
CA HIS A 21 -3.19 -9.09 -10.92
C HIS A 21 -2.63 -8.25 -12.06
N GLY A 22 -1.36 -7.87 -12.01
CA GLY A 22 -0.77 -7.03 -13.05
C GLY A 22 -1.08 -5.55 -12.89
N TYR A 23 -1.72 -5.16 -11.79
CA TYR A 23 -2.02 -3.77 -11.47
C TYR A 23 -2.10 -3.62 -9.95
N GLY A 24 -2.06 -2.38 -9.48
CA GLY A 24 -2.05 -2.11 -8.06
C GLY A 24 -3.41 -2.26 -7.41
N PRO A 25 -3.43 -2.43 -6.08
CA PRO A 25 -4.68 -2.47 -5.32
C PRO A 25 -5.28 -1.08 -5.21
N THR A 26 -6.60 -1.03 -5.02
CA THR A 26 -7.21 0.20 -4.55
C THR A 26 -6.86 0.38 -3.07
N ALA A 27 -7.03 1.61 -2.56
CA ALA A 27 -6.77 1.85 -1.14
C ALA A 27 -7.67 0.97 -0.26
N ARG A 28 -8.91 0.76 -0.68
CA ARG A 28 -9.83 -0.09 0.06
C ARG A 28 -9.34 -1.55 0.07
N GLU A 29 -8.94 -2.05 -1.09
CA GLU A 29 -8.44 -3.43 -1.18
C GLU A 29 -7.21 -3.62 -0.30
N LEU A 30 -6.32 -2.62 -0.33
CA LEU A 30 -5.10 -2.69 0.48
C LEU A 30 -5.43 -2.65 1.97
N ALA A 31 -6.35 -1.78 2.37
CA ALA A 31 -6.74 -1.70 3.78
C ALA A 31 -7.28 -3.04 4.26
N GLU A 32 -8.11 -3.70 3.46
CA GLU A 32 -8.63 -5.01 3.82
C GLU A 32 -7.53 -6.05 3.90
N ALA A 33 -6.58 -6.00 2.99
CA ALA A 33 -5.51 -6.99 2.94
C ALA A 33 -4.59 -6.91 4.15
N VAL A 34 -4.36 -5.71 4.67
CA VAL A 34 -3.44 -5.53 5.80
C VAL A 34 -4.16 -5.35 7.13
N GLY A 35 -5.49 -5.50 7.15
CA GLY A 35 -6.25 -5.50 8.38
C GLY A 35 -6.56 -4.12 8.94
N TYR A 36 -6.51 -3.09 8.12
CA TYR A 36 -6.91 -1.76 8.55
C TYR A 36 -8.43 -1.64 8.54
N ARG A 37 -8.93 -0.85 9.47
CA ARG A 37 -10.35 -0.62 9.65
C ARG A 37 -10.97 0.07 8.44
N SER A 38 -10.23 0.99 7.82
CA SER A 38 -10.74 1.74 6.69
C SER A 38 -9.57 2.27 5.86
N GLN A 39 -9.86 2.65 4.62
CA GLN A 39 -8.84 3.25 3.78
C GLN A 39 -8.38 4.60 4.34
N GLY A 40 -9.28 5.31 5.03
CA GLY A 40 -8.91 6.59 5.64
C GLY A 40 -7.88 6.42 6.74
N ALA A 41 -7.97 5.34 7.51
CA ALA A 41 -6.99 5.07 8.56
C ALA A 41 -5.63 4.69 7.96
N LEU A 42 -5.64 4.05 6.81
CA LEU A 42 -4.40 3.64 6.14
C LEU A 42 -3.72 4.79 5.40
N HIS A 43 -4.49 5.76 4.94
CA HIS A 43 -3.99 6.79 4.04
C HIS A 43 -2.76 7.54 4.57
N PRO A 44 -2.69 7.96 5.85
CA PRO A 44 -1.49 8.63 6.35
C PRO A 44 -0.24 7.77 6.26
N ARG A 45 -0.39 6.45 6.42
CA ARG A 45 0.74 5.54 6.28
C ARG A 45 1.20 5.48 4.83
N LEU A 46 0.27 5.46 3.90
CA LEU A 46 0.60 5.45 2.47
C LEU A 46 1.30 6.74 2.06
N GLN A 47 0.83 7.88 2.56
CA GLN A 47 1.48 9.15 2.28
C GLN A 47 2.93 9.14 2.75
N ARG A 48 3.16 8.63 3.93
CA ARG A 48 4.51 8.57 4.49
C ARG A 48 5.43 7.66 3.67
N LEU A 49 4.90 6.51 3.26
CA LEU A 49 5.68 5.60 2.42
C LEU A 49 5.99 6.21 1.06
N ARG A 50 5.04 6.94 0.50
CA ARG A 50 5.25 7.63 -0.77
C ARG A 50 6.30 8.72 -0.62
N ASP A 51 6.22 9.50 0.46
CA ASP A 51 7.19 10.57 0.72
C ASP A 51 8.60 10.01 0.89
N GLY A 52 8.71 8.81 1.45
CA GLY A 52 9.98 8.12 1.60
C GLY A 52 10.50 7.46 0.35
N GLY A 53 9.70 7.45 -0.72
CA GLY A 53 10.12 6.86 -1.98
C GLY A 53 9.92 5.35 -2.06
N PHE A 54 9.19 4.74 -1.11
CA PHE A 54 9.00 3.29 -1.10
C PHE A 54 7.87 2.84 -2.02
N ILE A 55 6.85 3.67 -2.16
CA ILE A 55 5.71 3.37 -3.04
C ILE A 55 5.39 4.59 -3.87
N THR A 56 4.61 4.39 -4.92
CA THR A 56 4.17 5.49 -5.77
C THR A 56 2.76 5.20 -6.29
N TRP A 57 2.05 6.24 -6.63
CA TRP A 57 0.77 6.15 -7.33
C TRP A 57 0.53 7.46 -8.06
N GLN A 58 -0.39 7.43 -9.03
CA GLN A 58 -0.78 8.63 -9.74
C GLN A 58 -2.07 9.16 -9.14
N PRO A 59 -2.05 10.38 -8.60
CA PRO A 59 -3.25 10.96 -8.01
C PRO A 59 -4.40 10.98 -9.02
N GLY A 60 -5.59 10.63 -8.54
CA GLY A 60 -6.78 10.62 -9.38
C GLY A 60 -6.91 9.43 -10.32
N ARG A 61 -5.94 8.52 -10.32
CA ARG A 61 -6.01 7.33 -11.17
C ARG A 61 -6.00 6.09 -10.31
N ALA A 62 -7.05 5.30 -10.42
CA ALA A 62 -7.17 4.07 -9.65
C ALA A 62 -6.15 3.05 -10.12
N ARG A 63 -5.77 2.16 -9.22
CA ARG A 63 -4.94 0.99 -9.48
C ARG A 63 -3.53 1.32 -9.98
N THR A 64 -3.03 2.49 -9.61
CA THR A 64 -1.66 2.88 -9.95
C THR A 64 -0.69 2.71 -8.80
N LEU A 65 -1.17 2.24 -7.64
CA LEU A 65 -0.34 2.01 -6.47
C LEU A 65 0.64 0.88 -6.72
N ARG A 66 1.92 1.13 -6.51
CA ARG A 66 2.95 0.13 -6.77
C ARG A 66 4.18 0.42 -5.91
N VAL A 67 5.00 -0.62 -5.75
CA VAL A 67 6.25 -0.48 -5.00
C VAL A 67 7.28 0.19 -5.89
N ALA A 68 7.88 1.26 -5.37
CA ALA A 68 8.97 1.96 -6.05
C ALA A 68 10.33 1.49 -5.53
N ARG A 69 10.39 1.14 -4.23
CA ARG A 69 11.61 0.69 -3.60
C ARG A 69 11.26 -0.23 -2.45
N GLU A 70 11.92 -1.38 -2.37
CA GLU A 70 11.65 -2.31 -1.29
C GLU A 70 12.33 -1.87 0.00
N VAL A 71 11.68 -2.19 1.12
CA VAL A 71 12.29 -2.03 2.42
C VAL A 71 13.29 -3.15 2.63
N VAL A 72 14.53 -2.80 2.89
CA VAL A 72 15.57 -3.77 3.20
C VAL A 72 15.64 -3.89 4.72
N ALA A 73 15.36 -5.07 5.21
CA ALA A 73 15.33 -5.32 6.64
C ALA A 73 16.74 -5.37 7.23
#